data_978de3d3c435823d554d30082693e373
#
_entry.id   978de3d3c435823d554d30082693e373
#
_cell.length_a   1.000
_cell.length_b   1.000
_cell.length_c   1.000
_cell.angle_alpha   90.00
_cell.angle_beta   90.00
_cell.angle_gamma   90.00
#
_symmetry.space_group_name_H-M   'P 1'
#
loop_
_entity.id
_entity.type
_entity.pdbx_description
1 polymer ?
#
loop_
_entity_poly.entity_id
_entity_poly.type
_entity_poly.pdbx_seq_one_letter_code
_entity_poly.pdbx_strand_id
1 'polypeptide(L)'
;MVSVVIFDAFGTLIPKARRRINPYSRLVVGGDSGKSARRPFLTRNVAIDVFAEELGLAYLVPLLRREIQQEISELTLYADVELTLAALRGAGYRIAICSNLGFEYCAAVRAMLPTVDEFVFSCEVGAAKPEREIYMEACARMSCRPRDALFVGDSKRADVEGPEAFG
;
A
#
# COMPACT_ATOMS: atom_id res chain seq x y z
N MET A 1 17.15 -17.05 -10.04
CA MET A 1 17.20 -15.86 -10.94
C MET A 1 15.94 -15.06 -10.65
N VAL A 2 16.06 -13.72 -10.53
CA VAL A 2 14.89 -12.85 -10.29
C VAL A 2 13.93 -12.96 -11.49
N SER A 3 12.66 -13.20 -11.22
CA SER A 3 11.59 -13.33 -12.22
C SER A 3 10.35 -12.51 -11.87
N VAL A 4 10.31 -11.94 -10.65
CA VAL A 4 9.21 -11.12 -10.14
C VAL A 4 9.78 -9.82 -9.60
N VAL A 5 9.14 -8.69 -9.95
CA VAL A 5 9.42 -7.38 -9.33
C VAL A 5 8.19 -6.94 -8.56
N ILE A 6 8.36 -6.64 -7.28
CA ILE A 6 7.30 -6.25 -6.37
C ILE A 6 7.55 -4.80 -5.95
N PHE A 7 6.67 -3.90 -6.34
CA PHE A 7 6.76 -2.49 -6.03
C PHE A 7 5.92 -2.10 -4.82
N ASP A 8 6.40 -1.17 -4.02
CA ASP A 8 5.52 -0.34 -3.19
C ASP A 8 4.74 0.65 -4.08
N ALA A 9 3.62 1.16 -3.58
CA ALA A 9 2.80 2.12 -4.33
C ALA A 9 3.20 3.57 -4.04
N PHE A 10 2.92 4.06 -2.82
CA PHE A 10 3.07 5.48 -2.47
C PHE A 10 4.51 5.89 -2.13
N GLY A 11 5.08 6.77 -2.92
CA GLY A 11 6.48 7.19 -2.84
C GLY A 11 7.38 6.45 -3.83
N THR A 12 6.83 5.45 -4.52
CA THR A 12 7.55 4.63 -5.49
C THR A 12 6.93 4.74 -6.88
N LEU A 13 5.65 4.42 -7.04
CA LEU A 13 4.91 4.56 -8.29
C LEU A 13 3.96 5.77 -8.29
N ILE A 14 3.45 6.13 -7.11
CA ILE A 14 2.51 7.23 -6.88
C ILE A 14 3.19 8.24 -5.96
N PRO A 15 3.27 9.53 -6.32
CA PRO A 15 3.87 10.56 -5.47
C PRO A 15 3.22 10.64 -4.10
N LYS A 16 4.02 10.75 -3.05
CA LYS A 16 3.52 11.14 -1.73
C LYS A 16 3.11 12.61 -1.77
N ALA A 17 1.87 12.90 -1.41
CA ALA A 17 1.38 14.28 -1.37
C ALA A 17 2.19 15.12 -0.37
N ARG A 18 2.68 16.28 -0.83
CA ARG A 18 3.58 17.16 -0.07
C ARG A 18 2.94 17.85 1.15
N ARG A 19 1.61 17.91 1.27
CA ARG A 19 0.91 18.71 2.30
C ARG A 19 -0.43 18.08 2.73
N ARG A 20 -0.48 16.78 3.02
CA ARG A 20 -1.75 16.18 3.37
C ARG A 20 -1.83 15.79 4.82
N ILE A 21 -2.92 16.19 5.44
CA ILE A 21 -3.40 15.56 6.66
C ILE A 21 -3.99 14.24 6.19
N ASN A 22 -3.28 13.14 6.45
CA ASN A 22 -3.82 11.80 6.20
C ASN A 22 -5.15 11.68 6.97
N PRO A 23 -6.29 11.41 6.31
CA PRO A 23 -7.61 11.36 6.97
C PRO A 23 -7.64 10.44 8.18
N TYR A 24 -6.98 9.30 8.11
CA TYR A 24 -6.84 8.37 9.24
C TYR A 24 -6.11 8.97 10.45
N SER A 25 -5.28 9.99 10.28
CA SER A 25 -4.64 10.65 11.41
C SER A 25 -5.61 11.41 12.30
N ARG A 26 -6.81 11.76 11.80
CA ARG A 26 -7.89 12.36 12.59
C ARG A 26 -8.54 11.38 13.55
N LEU A 27 -8.40 10.09 13.30
CA LEU A 27 -8.92 9.00 14.13
C LEU A 27 -7.93 8.56 15.22
N VAL A 28 -6.69 9.07 15.19
CA VAL A 28 -5.71 8.78 16.24
C VAL A 28 -6.00 9.63 17.48
N VAL A 29 -6.61 9.03 18.48
CA VAL A 29 -6.99 9.68 19.74
C VAL A 29 -5.94 9.37 20.82
N GLY A 30 -5.64 10.34 21.69
CA GLY A 30 -4.90 10.07 22.93
C GLY A 30 -3.39 10.18 22.86
N GLY A 31 -2.84 11.00 21.96
CA GLY A 31 -1.40 11.37 21.99
C GLY A 31 -0.43 10.28 21.50
N ASP A 32 -0.88 9.06 21.26
CA ASP A 32 -0.08 8.03 20.60
C ASP A 32 -0.16 8.18 19.08
N SER A 33 0.66 9.09 18.54
CA SER A 33 0.81 9.28 17.09
C SER A 33 1.72 8.22 16.43
N GLY A 34 2.08 7.17 17.17
CA GLY A 34 3.01 6.14 16.75
C GLY A 34 2.46 5.24 15.63
N LYS A 35 3.38 4.46 15.03
CA LYS A 35 3.03 3.48 13.98
C LYS A 35 2.04 2.42 14.49
N SER A 36 2.06 2.11 15.79
CA SER A 36 1.16 1.17 16.45
C SER A 36 -0.30 1.63 16.38
N ALA A 37 -0.57 2.90 16.65
CA ALA A 37 -1.92 3.47 16.61
C ALA A 37 -2.54 3.46 15.20
N ARG A 38 -1.72 3.45 14.16
CA ARG A 38 -2.17 3.43 12.75
C ARG A 38 -2.32 2.02 12.17
N ARG A 39 -1.75 1.01 12.82
CA ARG A 39 -1.76 -0.36 12.32
C ARG A 39 -3.17 -0.89 12.01
N PRO A 40 -4.20 -0.69 12.87
CA PRO A 40 -5.55 -1.16 12.58
C PRO A 40 -6.11 -0.63 11.25
N PHE A 41 -5.82 0.62 10.91
CA PHE A 41 -6.28 1.25 9.66
C PHE A 41 -5.61 0.67 8.41
N LEU A 42 -4.46 0.01 8.58
CA LEU A 42 -3.69 -0.60 7.51
C LEU A 42 -3.87 -2.11 7.42
N THR A 43 -4.54 -2.74 8.38
CA THR A 43 -4.63 -4.21 8.47
C THR A 43 -6.06 -4.72 8.61
N ARG A 44 -7.05 -3.85 8.44
CA ARG A 44 -8.46 -4.26 8.41
C ARG A 44 -9.09 -3.80 7.09
N ASN A 45 -9.77 -4.72 6.43
CA ASN A 45 -10.45 -4.47 5.16
C ASN A 45 -11.85 -3.88 5.39
N VAL A 46 -11.89 -2.70 6.01
CA VAL A 46 -13.13 -1.99 6.34
C VAL A 46 -12.98 -0.50 6.04
N ALA A 47 -14.10 0.14 5.69
CA ALA A 47 -14.13 1.57 5.43
C ALA A 47 -13.78 2.40 6.68
N ILE A 48 -13.25 3.60 6.46
CA ILE A 48 -12.86 4.54 7.53
C ILE A 48 -14.04 4.89 8.45
N ASP A 49 -15.27 4.81 7.92
CA ASP A 49 -16.49 5.03 8.68
C ASP A 49 -16.62 4.10 9.88
N VAL A 50 -16.30 2.80 9.65
CA VAL A 50 -16.35 1.78 10.70
C VAL A 50 -15.40 2.13 11.84
N PHE A 51 -14.18 2.58 11.52
CA PHE A 51 -13.24 3.04 12.54
C PHE A 51 -13.75 4.29 13.28
N ALA A 52 -14.34 5.24 12.54
CA ALA A 52 -14.91 6.45 13.16
C ALA A 52 -16.06 6.10 14.12
N GLU A 53 -16.92 5.16 13.77
CA GLU A 53 -18.01 4.69 14.62
C GLU A 53 -17.48 3.97 15.86
N GLU A 54 -16.55 3.03 15.71
CA GLU A 54 -15.93 2.28 16.80
C GLU A 54 -15.22 3.21 17.82
N LEU A 55 -14.68 4.33 17.36
CA LEU A 55 -13.98 5.32 18.17
C LEU A 55 -14.91 6.41 18.77
N GLY A 56 -16.22 6.38 18.48
CA GLY A 56 -17.16 7.41 18.90
C GLY A 56 -17.00 8.74 18.13
N LEU A 57 -16.37 8.70 16.96
CA LEU A 57 -16.05 9.87 16.11
C LEU A 57 -16.91 9.89 14.84
N ALA A 58 -18.11 9.27 14.85
CA ALA A 58 -19.00 9.19 13.69
C ALA A 58 -19.34 10.58 13.08
N TYR A 59 -19.32 11.63 13.88
CA TYR A 59 -19.53 13.00 13.40
C TYR A 59 -18.46 13.49 12.40
N LEU A 60 -17.28 12.84 12.35
CA LEU A 60 -16.21 13.14 11.38
C LEU A 60 -16.42 12.46 10.02
N VAL A 61 -17.29 11.47 9.90
CA VAL A 61 -17.46 10.67 8.67
C VAL A 61 -17.65 11.52 7.40
N PRO A 62 -18.51 12.56 7.38
CA PRO A 62 -18.66 13.38 6.18
C PRO A 62 -17.36 14.10 5.77
N LEU A 63 -16.57 14.55 6.74
CA LEU A 63 -15.28 15.18 6.49
C LEU A 63 -14.26 14.17 5.97
N LEU A 64 -14.15 13.01 6.61
CA LEU A 64 -13.22 11.94 6.25
C LEU A 64 -13.47 11.46 4.82
N ARG A 65 -14.71 11.17 4.48
CA ARG A 65 -15.11 10.75 3.11
C ARG A 65 -14.70 11.79 2.06
N ARG A 66 -14.97 13.08 2.34
CA ARG A 66 -14.61 14.16 1.42
C ARG A 66 -13.10 14.27 1.24
N GLU A 67 -12.33 14.20 2.31
CA GLU A 67 -10.87 14.27 2.25
C GLU A 67 -10.28 13.09 1.48
N ILE A 68 -10.75 11.86 1.74
CA ILE A 68 -10.32 10.66 1.00
C ILE A 68 -10.68 10.78 -0.48
N GLN A 69 -11.90 11.20 -0.80
CA GLN A 69 -12.33 11.33 -2.19
C GLN A 69 -11.51 12.38 -2.94
N GLN A 70 -11.19 13.50 -2.27
CA GLN A 70 -10.28 14.50 -2.82
C GLN A 70 -8.89 13.89 -3.05
N GLU A 71 -8.34 13.17 -2.07
CA GLU A 71 -7.04 12.52 -2.22
C GLU A 71 -7.01 11.56 -3.40
N ILE A 72 -8.02 10.70 -3.51
CA ILE A 72 -8.11 9.73 -4.60
C ILE A 72 -8.21 10.44 -5.96
N SER A 73 -8.96 11.53 -6.06
CA SER A 73 -9.11 12.28 -7.31
C SER A 73 -7.84 12.98 -7.79
N GLU A 74 -6.88 13.18 -6.89
CA GLU A 74 -5.61 13.84 -7.19
C GLU A 74 -4.45 12.86 -7.37
N LEU A 75 -4.69 11.53 -7.23
CA LEU A 75 -3.64 10.53 -7.45
C LEU A 75 -3.14 10.56 -8.90
N THR A 76 -1.85 10.52 -9.05
CA THR A 76 -1.17 10.42 -10.35
C THR A 76 -0.02 9.44 -10.25
N LEU A 77 0.42 8.87 -11.36
CA LEU A 77 1.67 8.12 -11.42
C LEU A 77 2.85 9.07 -11.63
N TYR A 78 4.06 8.65 -11.20
CA TYR A 78 5.27 9.29 -11.70
C TYR A 78 5.39 9.08 -13.22
N ALA A 79 6.02 10.04 -13.90
CA ALA A 79 6.03 10.09 -15.36
C ALA A 79 6.75 8.89 -16.04
N ASP A 80 7.62 8.22 -15.31
CA ASP A 80 8.42 7.09 -15.79
C ASP A 80 7.78 5.72 -15.50
N VAL A 81 6.68 5.67 -14.74
CA VAL A 81 6.07 4.41 -14.28
C VAL A 81 5.60 3.55 -15.43
N GLU A 82 4.78 4.09 -16.33
CA GLU A 82 4.20 3.31 -17.42
C GLU A 82 5.27 2.71 -18.33
N LEU A 83 6.28 3.49 -18.67
CA LEU A 83 7.41 3.03 -19.49
C LEU A 83 8.24 1.96 -18.77
N THR A 84 8.48 2.14 -17.47
CA THR A 84 9.23 1.18 -16.66
C THR A 84 8.50 -0.15 -16.53
N LEU A 85 7.20 -0.13 -16.22
CA LEU A 85 6.39 -1.35 -16.13
C LEU A 85 6.32 -2.07 -17.48
N ALA A 86 6.14 -1.34 -18.58
CA ALA A 86 6.14 -1.91 -19.92
C ALA A 86 7.49 -2.57 -20.28
N ALA A 87 8.61 -1.91 -19.95
CA ALA A 87 9.94 -2.46 -20.20
C ALA A 87 10.21 -3.72 -19.40
N LEU A 88 9.82 -3.76 -18.11
CA LEU A 88 9.95 -4.96 -17.28
C LEU A 88 9.12 -6.13 -17.82
N ARG A 89 7.87 -5.87 -18.20
CA ARG A 89 7.01 -6.90 -18.83
C ARG A 89 7.59 -7.39 -20.15
N GLY A 90 8.10 -6.48 -21.00
CA GLY A 90 8.79 -6.82 -22.24
C GLY A 90 10.04 -7.67 -22.04
N ALA A 91 10.71 -7.53 -20.90
CA ALA A 91 11.84 -8.36 -20.48
C ALA A 91 11.42 -9.68 -19.80
N GLY A 92 10.12 -9.97 -19.69
CA GLY A 92 9.60 -11.22 -19.16
C GLY A 92 9.41 -11.26 -17.64
N TYR A 93 9.55 -10.12 -16.94
CA TYR A 93 9.26 -10.06 -15.51
C TYR A 93 7.74 -10.01 -15.25
N ARG A 94 7.29 -10.70 -14.21
CA ARG A 94 5.97 -10.51 -13.61
C ARG A 94 6.04 -9.40 -12.56
N ILE A 95 4.96 -8.65 -12.42
CA ILE A 95 4.94 -7.44 -11.59
C ILE A 95 3.82 -7.53 -10.57
N ALA A 96 4.15 -7.26 -9.29
CA ALA A 96 3.16 -7.12 -8.24
C ALA A 96 3.31 -5.77 -7.51
N ILE A 97 2.23 -5.35 -6.85
CA ILE A 97 2.24 -4.24 -5.91
C ILE A 97 2.07 -4.79 -4.50
N CYS A 98 2.97 -4.43 -3.58
CA CYS A 98 2.88 -4.76 -2.16
C CYS A 98 2.95 -3.47 -1.34
N SER A 99 1.80 -2.99 -0.84
CA SER A 99 1.73 -1.67 -0.20
C SER A 99 0.93 -1.67 1.09
N ASN A 100 1.39 -0.85 2.05
CA ASN A 100 0.66 -0.52 3.27
C ASN A 100 -0.43 0.49 2.95
N LEU A 101 -1.67 0.02 2.81
CA LEU A 101 -2.78 0.77 2.27
C LEU A 101 -4.05 0.64 3.14
N GLY A 102 -4.77 1.74 3.29
CA GLY A 102 -6.14 1.72 3.80
C GLY A 102 -7.14 1.32 2.71
N PHE A 103 -8.25 0.77 3.12
CA PHE A 103 -9.30 0.19 2.27
C PHE A 103 -9.70 1.07 1.09
N GLU A 104 -9.92 2.37 1.31
CA GLU A 104 -10.47 3.29 0.31
C GLU A 104 -9.57 3.49 -0.90
N TYR A 105 -8.25 3.33 -0.74
CA TYR A 105 -7.28 3.55 -1.81
C TYR A 105 -7.10 2.34 -2.72
N CYS A 106 -7.53 1.15 -2.28
CA CYS A 106 -7.27 -0.10 -2.99
C CYS A 106 -7.81 -0.10 -4.43
N ALA A 107 -9.07 0.32 -4.60
CA ALA A 107 -9.71 0.37 -5.92
C ALA A 107 -9.03 1.37 -6.87
N ALA A 108 -8.65 2.55 -6.35
CA ALA A 108 -7.99 3.57 -7.13
C ALA A 108 -6.60 3.11 -7.61
N VAL A 109 -5.80 2.52 -6.71
CA VAL A 109 -4.47 2.01 -7.07
C VAL A 109 -4.56 0.88 -8.11
N ARG A 110 -5.53 -0.02 -8.00
CA ARG A 110 -5.78 -1.05 -9.04
C ARG A 110 -6.14 -0.43 -10.39
N ALA A 111 -7.01 0.56 -10.40
CA ALA A 111 -7.45 1.23 -11.64
C ALA A 111 -6.30 1.97 -12.34
N MET A 112 -5.35 2.52 -11.58
CA MET A 112 -4.18 3.22 -12.13
C MET A 112 -3.12 2.28 -12.73
N LEU A 113 -3.08 1.02 -12.31
CA LEU A 113 -2.03 0.06 -12.66
C LEU A 113 -2.62 -1.23 -13.27
N PRO A 114 -3.40 -1.14 -14.36
CA PRO A 114 -4.16 -2.26 -14.92
C PRO A 114 -3.30 -3.37 -15.52
N THR A 115 -2.02 -3.12 -15.73
CA THR A 115 -1.08 -4.10 -16.30
C THR A 115 -0.30 -4.90 -15.26
N VAL A 116 -0.54 -4.66 -13.97
CA VAL A 116 0.08 -5.39 -12.87
C VAL A 116 -0.58 -6.76 -12.68
N ASP A 117 0.23 -7.78 -12.42
CA ASP A 117 -0.27 -9.15 -12.33
C ASP A 117 -0.97 -9.42 -10.98
N GLU A 118 -0.45 -8.86 -9.87
CA GLU A 118 -1.02 -9.05 -8.54
C GLU A 118 -0.93 -7.80 -7.64
N PHE A 119 -1.91 -7.67 -6.74
CA PHE A 119 -1.96 -6.62 -5.73
C PHE A 119 -2.06 -7.22 -4.33
N VAL A 120 -1.14 -6.83 -3.45
CA VAL A 120 -1.02 -7.28 -2.07
C VAL A 120 -1.13 -6.06 -1.17
N PHE A 121 -2.35 -5.72 -0.76
CA PHE A 121 -2.59 -4.58 0.11
C PHE A 121 -2.73 -5.02 1.56
N SER A 122 -2.07 -4.31 2.45
CA SER A 122 -2.00 -4.67 3.87
C SER A 122 -3.36 -4.80 4.55
N CYS A 123 -4.33 -3.95 4.19
CA CYS A 123 -5.69 -4.03 4.74
C CYS A 123 -6.41 -5.31 4.32
N GLU A 124 -6.15 -5.85 3.13
CA GLU A 124 -6.76 -7.09 2.63
C GLU A 124 -6.07 -8.33 3.20
N VAL A 125 -4.75 -8.25 3.44
CA VAL A 125 -3.94 -9.35 3.99
C VAL A 125 -4.07 -9.47 5.50
N GLY A 126 -4.34 -8.37 6.19
CA GLY A 126 -4.34 -8.33 7.65
C GLY A 126 -2.96 -8.14 8.28
N ALA A 127 -1.94 -7.93 7.45
CA ALA A 127 -0.55 -7.70 7.85
C ALA A 127 0.06 -6.55 7.06
N ALA A 128 0.93 -5.77 7.69
CA ALA A 128 1.55 -4.59 7.08
C ALA A 128 3.08 -4.73 7.04
N LYS A 129 3.72 -4.25 5.98
CA LYS A 129 5.19 -4.16 5.92
C LYS A 129 5.73 -3.39 7.15
N PRO A 130 6.75 -3.88 7.85
CA PRO A 130 7.63 -5.01 7.53
C PRO A 130 7.25 -6.33 8.22
N GLU A 131 5.99 -6.61 8.49
CA GLU A 131 5.56 -7.89 9.04
C GLU A 131 5.79 -8.99 7.99
N ARG A 132 6.30 -10.14 8.44
CA ARG A 132 6.70 -11.26 7.56
C ARG A 132 5.56 -11.76 6.67
N GLU A 133 4.36 -11.75 7.21
CA GLU A 133 3.14 -12.30 6.61
C GLU A 133 2.79 -11.63 5.29
N ILE A 134 3.02 -10.32 5.14
CA ILE A 134 2.71 -9.61 3.89
C ILE A 134 3.66 -10.01 2.75
N TYR A 135 4.94 -10.28 3.06
CA TYR A 135 5.92 -10.75 2.07
C TYR A 135 5.64 -12.19 1.67
N MET A 136 5.24 -13.05 2.63
CA MET A 136 4.78 -14.41 2.36
C MET A 136 3.62 -14.40 1.38
N GLU A 137 2.60 -13.58 1.64
CA GLU A 137 1.43 -13.46 0.78
C GLU A 137 1.81 -12.96 -0.63
N ALA A 138 2.72 -11.98 -0.72
CA ALA A 138 3.19 -11.48 -2.01
C ALA A 138 3.89 -12.58 -2.82
N CYS A 139 4.77 -13.35 -2.21
CA CYS A 139 5.42 -14.48 -2.87
C CYS A 139 4.43 -15.59 -3.24
N ALA A 140 3.43 -15.87 -2.37
CA ALA A 140 2.41 -16.88 -2.62
C ALA A 140 1.54 -16.52 -3.82
N ARG A 141 0.99 -15.29 -3.89
CA ARG A 141 0.18 -14.83 -5.03
C ARG A 141 0.98 -14.84 -6.33
N MET A 142 2.25 -14.43 -6.26
CA MET A 142 3.13 -14.47 -7.42
C MET A 142 3.69 -15.88 -7.72
N SER A 143 3.35 -16.89 -6.93
CA SER A 143 3.89 -18.26 -7.08
C SER A 143 5.40 -18.25 -7.29
N CYS A 144 6.13 -17.51 -6.45
CA CYS A 144 7.58 -17.38 -6.50
C CYS A 144 8.23 -17.66 -5.13
N ARG A 145 9.52 -18.00 -5.15
CA ARG A 145 10.30 -18.07 -3.91
C ARG A 145 10.83 -16.67 -3.57
N PRO A 146 11.07 -16.35 -2.29
CA PRO A 146 11.61 -15.05 -1.88
C PRO A 146 12.85 -14.62 -2.71
N ARG A 147 13.80 -15.51 -2.90
CA ARG A 147 15.03 -15.26 -3.70
C ARG A 147 14.82 -14.98 -5.19
N ASP A 148 13.62 -15.24 -5.71
CA ASP A 148 13.27 -14.98 -7.11
C ASP A 148 12.48 -13.67 -7.27
N ALA A 149 12.20 -12.95 -6.15
CA ALA A 149 11.53 -11.67 -6.11
C ALA A 149 12.49 -10.53 -5.77
N LEU A 150 12.33 -9.40 -6.47
CA LEU A 150 12.99 -8.13 -6.14
C LEU A 150 11.95 -7.16 -5.60
N PHE A 151 12.16 -6.66 -4.38
CA PHE A 151 11.34 -5.59 -3.83
C PHE A 151 11.92 -4.21 -4.18
N VAL A 152 11.04 -3.28 -4.55
CA VAL A 152 11.40 -1.90 -4.92
C VAL A 152 10.45 -0.95 -4.19
N GLY A 153 11.02 -0.04 -3.40
CA GLY A 153 10.24 0.91 -2.63
C GLY A 153 11.09 2.01 -1.99
N ASP A 154 10.42 3.01 -1.39
CA ASP A 154 11.06 4.18 -0.82
C ASP A 154 11.34 4.08 0.69
N SER A 155 10.86 3.04 1.35
CA SER A 155 11.04 2.81 2.78
C SER A 155 12.13 1.77 3.05
N LYS A 156 13.30 2.21 3.53
CA LYS A 156 14.38 1.30 3.88
C LYS A 156 13.91 0.12 4.75
N ARG A 157 13.10 0.40 5.78
CA ARG A 157 12.61 -0.64 6.69
C ARG A 157 11.62 -1.60 6.05
N ALA A 158 10.69 -1.08 5.22
CA ALA A 158 9.58 -1.86 4.67
C ALA A 158 9.91 -2.52 3.32
N ASP A 159 10.83 -1.93 2.55
CA ASP A 159 11.05 -2.34 1.16
C ASP A 159 12.47 -2.89 0.91
N VAL A 160 13.36 -2.77 1.91
CA VAL A 160 14.71 -3.35 1.89
C VAL A 160 14.92 -4.32 3.04
N GLU A 161 14.99 -3.80 4.28
CA GLU A 161 15.31 -4.61 5.47
C GLU A 161 14.24 -5.71 5.75
N GLY A 162 12.95 -5.40 5.51
CA GLY A 162 11.87 -6.35 5.70
C GLY A 162 11.94 -7.55 4.73
N PRO A 163 12.03 -7.32 3.40
CA PRO A 163 12.23 -8.40 2.43
C PRO A 163 13.53 -9.19 2.66
N GLU A 164 14.65 -8.53 2.95
CA GLU A 164 15.93 -9.20 3.26
C GLU A 164 15.84 -10.12 4.48
N ALA A 165 15.15 -9.66 5.54
CA ALA A 165 14.92 -10.49 6.74
C ALA A 165 13.93 -11.64 6.49
N PHE A 166 13.09 -11.51 5.48
CA PHE A 166 12.14 -12.56 5.08
C PHE A 166 12.82 -13.66 4.27
N GLY A 167 13.80 -13.37 3.42
CA GLY A 167 14.57 -14.30 2.55
C GLY A 167 14.64 -13.90 1.12
#